data_a014f5619460fb80b8897d733f259d34
#
_entry.id   a014f5619460fb80b8897d733f259d34
#
_cell.length_a   1.000
_cell.length_b   1.000
_cell.length_c   1.000
_cell.angle_alpha   90.00
_cell.angle_beta   90.00
_cell.angle_gamma   90.00
#
_symmetry.space_group_name_H-M   'P 1'
#
loop_
_entity.id
_entity.type
_entity.pdbx_description
1 polymer ?
#
loop_
_entity_poly.entity_id
_entity_poly.type
_entity_poly.pdbx_seq_one_letter_code
_entity_poly.pdbx_strand_id
1 'polypeptide(L)'
;VGEYQVVVTNPTGSVLSDAASVAVDAPPAISSLTESQSVIAGSGAELSVAAVSNLAMTYQWKRDGVSISGAVNSTLQLANLTETDAGDYTVEVTNTVGTTVSAVVQISVIEPPSIVASPSAKTIGQHARLLLSVSAVGKDLVYQWYKDDQSISGATESIYSVSAATSSDAGSYHVTVSNTAGTVTSATASVTLVAPPVIQTQPTGGAVAVGGDITLSVEAVGSGTVSYQWRQNGVVLEGQTQTLLDLTGLKLSDEGSYSVEVSNEAGITNSEAVDVLVLTPLTVTQQPQAQSAVAGTLVVLDVIANGSNPVSYQWYHDGTAVDGATQSSLQISGVSAANQGAYHAVLSNPVSTATSDAATLVVNLPPGIATQPVGQTIEKGRSAVFTVEASGTAPFSYRWQHDGVDIDDATAETLSIESVDAADDGDYTVIVQSSYGAVASDAA
;
A
#
# COMPACT_ATOMS: atom_id res chain seq x y z
N VAL A 1 65.08 -15.45 75.54
CA VAL A 1 66.53 -15.73 75.35
C VAL A 1 67.29 -14.68 76.14
N GLY A 2 68.27 -15.13 76.99
CA GLY A 2 69.11 -14.22 77.77
C GLY A 2 70.37 -14.93 78.21
N GLU A 3 71.40 -14.15 78.43
CA GLU A 3 72.62 -14.64 79.04
C GLU A 3 72.54 -14.33 80.55
N TYR A 4 72.87 -15.31 81.36
CA TYR A 4 72.87 -15.26 82.83
C TYR A 4 74.29 -15.51 83.36
N GLN A 5 74.73 -14.61 84.25
CA GLN A 5 76.03 -14.75 84.93
C GLN A 5 75.80 -14.63 86.41
N VAL A 6 76.65 -15.37 87.20
CA VAL A 6 76.63 -15.26 88.65
C VAL A 6 77.88 -14.48 89.11
N VAL A 7 77.66 -13.45 89.89
CA VAL A 7 78.75 -12.75 90.57
C VAL A 7 78.92 -13.30 91.99
N VAL A 8 80.06 -13.91 92.31
CA VAL A 8 80.42 -14.41 93.65
C VAL A 8 81.34 -13.35 94.26
N THR A 9 80.93 -12.77 95.37
CA THR A 9 81.68 -11.70 96.06
C THR A 9 82.03 -12.06 97.46
N ASN A 10 83.28 -11.85 97.87
CA ASN A 10 83.74 -11.98 99.29
C ASN A 10 84.43 -10.69 99.70
N PRO A 11 84.91 -10.45 101.02
CA PRO A 11 85.51 -9.22 101.45
C PRO A 11 86.82 -8.83 100.74
N THR A 12 87.37 -9.73 99.95
CA THR A 12 88.62 -9.53 99.20
C THR A 12 88.46 -9.36 97.70
N GLY A 13 87.21 -9.49 97.12
CA GLY A 13 86.93 -9.30 95.68
C GLY A 13 85.74 -10.05 95.19
N SER A 14 85.38 -9.81 93.89
CA SER A 14 84.28 -10.47 93.14
C SER A 14 84.83 -11.24 91.98
N VAL A 15 84.23 -12.36 91.67
CA VAL A 15 84.49 -13.17 90.48
C VAL A 15 83.14 -13.35 89.73
N LEU A 16 83.18 -13.09 88.44
CA LEU A 16 82.04 -13.27 87.56
C LEU A 16 82.19 -14.68 86.91
N SER A 17 81.08 -15.42 86.84
CA SER A 17 81.05 -16.70 86.10
C SER A 17 81.05 -16.46 84.60
N ASP A 18 81.36 -17.50 83.82
CA ASP A 18 81.08 -17.51 82.41
C ASP A 18 79.55 -17.33 82.20
N ALA A 19 79.17 -16.80 81.02
CA ALA A 19 77.77 -16.63 80.65
C ALA A 19 77.10 -17.96 80.29
N ALA A 20 75.97 -18.24 80.92
CA ALA A 20 75.10 -19.35 80.57
C ALA A 20 73.93 -18.77 79.75
N SER A 21 73.73 -19.26 78.52
CA SER A 21 72.61 -18.83 77.70
C SER A 21 71.36 -19.69 77.91
N VAL A 22 70.20 -19.03 78.06
CA VAL A 22 68.94 -19.74 78.07
C VAL A 22 68.23 -19.46 76.79
N ALA A 23 67.94 -20.47 75.94
CA ALA A 23 67.10 -20.44 74.79
C ALA A 23 65.68 -20.91 75.18
N VAL A 24 64.66 -20.23 74.78
CA VAL A 24 63.27 -20.67 74.92
C VAL A 24 62.80 -21.14 73.55
N ASP A 25 62.51 -22.38 73.46
CA ASP A 25 61.96 -23.00 72.29
C ASP A 25 60.46 -22.74 72.26
N ALA A 26 59.94 -22.29 71.04
CA ALA A 26 58.55 -22.01 70.78
C ALA A 26 58.14 -22.70 69.46
N PRO A 27 56.84 -22.82 69.22
CA PRO A 27 56.35 -23.19 67.89
C PRO A 27 56.85 -22.19 66.79
N PRO A 28 57.01 -22.60 65.56
CA PRO A 28 57.48 -21.73 64.47
C PRO A 28 56.61 -20.44 64.35
N ALA A 29 57.28 -19.31 64.09
CA ALA A 29 56.58 -18.08 63.81
C ALA A 29 56.66 -17.77 62.28
N ILE A 30 55.54 -17.64 61.61
CA ILE A 30 55.51 -17.26 60.19
C ILE A 30 55.81 -15.77 60.08
N SER A 31 56.81 -15.43 59.29
CA SER A 31 57.28 -14.05 59.09
C SER A 31 56.81 -13.46 57.75
N SER A 32 56.60 -14.30 56.73
CA SER A 32 56.00 -13.88 55.47
C SER A 32 55.28 -15.03 54.77
N LEU A 33 54.32 -14.73 53.95
CA LEU A 33 53.51 -15.63 53.16
C LEU A 33 53.17 -14.98 51.83
N THR A 34 53.15 -15.77 50.76
CA THR A 34 52.66 -15.29 49.44
C THR A 34 51.19 -14.79 49.53
N GLU A 35 50.92 -13.73 48.89
CA GLU A 35 49.52 -13.19 48.81
C GLU A 35 48.63 -14.03 47.87
N SER A 36 47.29 -13.88 48.01
CA SER A 36 46.31 -14.51 47.13
C SER A 36 46.50 -14.07 45.68
N GLN A 37 46.32 -14.97 44.71
CA GLN A 37 46.60 -14.76 43.31
C GLN A 37 45.46 -15.21 42.41
N SER A 38 45.24 -14.46 41.29
CA SER A 38 44.44 -14.91 40.14
C SER A 38 45.40 -15.32 39.03
N VAL A 39 45.30 -16.56 38.56
CA VAL A 39 46.24 -17.17 37.61
C VAL A 39 45.47 -17.59 36.37
N ILE A 40 46.07 -17.39 35.19
CA ILE A 40 45.49 -17.86 33.91
C ILE A 40 45.64 -19.40 33.83
N ALA A 41 44.58 -20.06 33.39
CA ALA A 41 44.59 -21.51 33.16
C ALA A 41 45.79 -21.95 32.29
N GLY A 42 46.41 -23.04 32.62
CA GLY A 42 47.63 -23.54 31.98
C GLY A 42 48.93 -22.86 32.43
N SER A 43 48.85 -21.77 33.22
CA SER A 43 50.03 -21.14 33.85
C SER A 43 50.38 -21.83 35.17
N GLY A 44 51.49 -21.45 35.77
CA GLY A 44 51.91 -21.87 37.08
C GLY A 44 51.87 -20.80 38.17
N ALA A 45 51.92 -21.19 39.43
CA ALA A 45 52.06 -20.30 40.57
C ALA A 45 53.11 -20.87 41.57
N GLU A 46 53.82 -19.99 42.23
CA GLU A 46 54.68 -20.34 43.34
C GLU A 46 54.08 -19.74 44.61
N LEU A 47 53.86 -20.63 45.61
CA LEU A 47 53.50 -20.21 46.97
C LEU A 47 54.73 -20.45 47.90
N SER A 48 55.05 -19.44 48.70
CA SER A 48 56.19 -19.47 49.58
C SER A 48 55.79 -18.98 50.97
N VAL A 49 56.43 -19.58 51.96
CA VAL A 49 56.32 -19.18 53.35
C VAL A 49 57.76 -19.03 53.96
N ALA A 50 57.97 -17.97 54.69
CA ALA A 50 59.13 -17.82 55.55
C ALA A 50 58.68 -17.95 56.99
N ALA A 51 59.39 -18.79 57.74
CA ALA A 51 59.16 -19.02 59.16
C ALA A 51 60.47 -18.97 59.92
N VAL A 52 60.40 -18.57 61.16
CA VAL A 52 61.53 -18.50 62.05
C VAL A 52 61.31 -19.43 63.25
N SER A 53 62.38 -20.19 63.63
CA SER A 53 62.42 -21.09 64.79
C SER A 53 63.85 -21.34 65.17
N ASN A 54 64.11 -21.67 66.48
CA ASN A 54 65.39 -22.11 66.94
C ASN A 54 65.62 -23.66 66.68
N LEU A 55 64.54 -24.32 66.28
CA LEU A 55 64.51 -25.79 66.07
C LEU A 55 64.27 -26.10 64.60
N ALA A 56 64.67 -27.28 64.18
CA ALA A 56 64.40 -27.75 62.82
C ALA A 56 62.87 -27.74 62.52
N MET A 57 62.54 -27.26 61.37
CA MET A 57 61.13 -27.14 60.93
C MET A 57 60.81 -28.09 59.80
N THR A 58 59.56 -28.55 59.73
CA THR A 58 58.96 -29.27 58.63
C THR A 58 57.78 -28.52 58.14
N TYR A 59 57.41 -28.62 56.83
CA TYR A 59 56.34 -27.99 56.20
C TYR A 59 55.36 -29.00 55.62
N GLN A 60 54.07 -28.65 55.56
CA GLN A 60 53.05 -29.39 54.84
C GLN A 60 52.03 -28.43 54.28
N TRP A 61 52.01 -28.28 52.96
CA TRP A 61 50.98 -27.52 52.28
C TRP A 61 49.71 -28.33 52.20
N LYS A 62 48.60 -27.63 52.34
CA LYS A 62 47.22 -28.14 52.23
C LYS A 62 46.44 -27.28 51.24
N ARG A 63 45.48 -27.87 50.49
CA ARG A 63 44.51 -27.24 49.73
C ARG A 63 43.14 -27.61 50.31
N ASP A 64 42.30 -26.61 50.58
CA ASP A 64 40.97 -26.81 51.18
C ASP A 64 40.97 -27.67 52.43
N GLY A 65 42.04 -27.54 53.22
CA GLY A 65 42.26 -28.32 54.43
C GLY A 65 42.82 -29.71 54.17
N VAL A 66 42.97 -30.16 52.92
CA VAL A 66 43.49 -31.48 52.56
C VAL A 66 45.03 -31.42 52.27
N SER A 67 45.84 -32.29 52.85
CA SER A 67 47.28 -32.30 52.62
C SER A 67 47.61 -32.61 51.16
N ILE A 68 48.51 -31.81 50.58
CA ILE A 68 49.04 -32.03 49.23
C ILE A 68 50.23 -32.96 49.35
N SER A 69 50.12 -34.13 48.73
CA SER A 69 51.16 -35.15 48.81
C SER A 69 52.51 -34.66 48.28
N GLY A 70 53.59 -34.83 49.08
CA GLY A 70 54.95 -34.40 48.73
C GLY A 70 55.21 -32.87 48.83
N ALA A 71 54.27 -32.07 49.23
CA ALA A 71 54.40 -30.63 49.41
C ALA A 71 54.94 -30.28 50.78
N VAL A 72 56.21 -30.63 51.01
CA VAL A 72 56.91 -30.57 52.33
C VAL A 72 58.03 -29.53 52.37
N ASN A 73 58.12 -28.66 51.39
CA ASN A 73 59.09 -27.57 51.31
C ASN A 73 58.49 -26.21 51.70
N SER A 74 59.34 -25.24 52.03
CA SER A 74 58.88 -23.86 52.26
C SER A 74 58.28 -23.21 51.01
N THR A 75 58.43 -23.82 49.83
CA THR A 75 57.83 -23.39 48.57
C THR A 75 56.96 -24.50 47.98
N LEU A 76 55.81 -24.17 47.46
CA LEU A 76 54.97 -25.09 46.70
C LEU A 76 54.91 -24.55 45.24
N GLN A 77 55.36 -25.37 44.30
CA GLN A 77 55.25 -25.09 42.86
C GLN A 77 53.99 -25.73 42.32
N LEU A 78 53.08 -24.88 41.74
CA LEU A 78 51.88 -25.29 41.03
C LEU A 78 52.13 -25.08 39.56
N ALA A 79 51.88 -26.06 38.70
CA ALA A 79 52.13 -26.00 37.28
C ALA A 79 50.88 -26.43 36.50
N ASN A 80 50.62 -25.79 35.30
CA ASN A 80 49.50 -26.12 34.44
C ASN A 80 48.13 -26.06 35.16
N LEU A 81 47.93 -25.00 35.95
CA LEU A 81 46.74 -24.82 36.76
C LEU A 81 45.45 -24.85 35.92
N THR A 82 44.48 -25.59 36.42
CA THR A 82 43.11 -25.68 35.88
C THR A 82 42.11 -25.17 36.91
N GLU A 83 40.85 -24.97 36.54
CA GLU A 83 39.78 -24.54 37.45
C GLU A 83 39.72 -25.47 38.71
N THR A 84 40.01 -26.76 38.54
CA THR A 84 40.00 -27.72 39.65
C THR A 84 41.14 -27.50 40.65
N ASP A 85 42.13 -26.69 40.33
CA ASP A 85 43.24 -26.33 41.24
C ASP A 85 42.98 -25.03 42.01
N ALA A 86 41.89 -24.32 41.68
CA ALA A 86 41.45 -23.17 42.48
C ALA A 86 41.07 -23.67 43.91
N GLY A 87 41.34 -22.82 44.91
CA GLY A 87 41.03 -23.17 46.31
C GLY A 87 41.83 -22.37 47.31
N ASP A 88 41.65 -22.74 48.57
CA ASP A 88 42.30 -22.13 49.73
C ASP A 88 43.52 -22.93 50.11
N TYR A 89 44.70 -22.32 49.93
CA TYR A 89 45.99 -22.97 50.28
C TYR A 89 46.49 -22.46 51.63
N THR A 90 46.91 -23.41 52.50
CA THR A 90 47.54 -23.15 53.78
C THR A 90 48.78 -24.00 53.93
N VAL A 91 49.73 -23.57 54.75
CA VAL A 91 50.88 -24.36 55.10
C VAL A 91 50.99 -24.54 56.66
N GLU A 92 51.17 -25.77 57.09
CA GLU A 92 51.51 -26.09 58.43
C GLU A 92 53.03 -26.13 58.58
N VAL A 93 53.56 -25.33 59.50
CA VAL A 93 54.98 -25.30 59.84
C VAL A 93 55.12 -25.90 61.24
N THR A 94 55.87 -26.97 61.38
CA THR A 94 55.95 -27.77 62.61
C THR A 94 57.41 -27.92 63.07
N ASN A 95 57.64 -27.76 64.36
CA ASN A 95 58.83 -28.15 65.02
C ASN A 95 58.50 -29.12 66.21
N THR A 96 59.45 -29.52 67.02
CA THR A 96 59.22 -30.41 68.16
C THR A 96 58.40 -29.83 69.30
N VAL A 97 58.16 -28.50 69.30
CA VAL A 97 57.36 -27.81 70.31
C VAL A 97 55.88 -27.66 69.86
N GLY A 98 55.62 -27.54 68.56
CA GLY A 98 54.23 -27.35 68.06
C GLY A 98 54.19 -27.01 66.60
N THR A 99 52.93 -26.77 66.12
CA THR A 99 52.57 -26.40 64.73
C THR A 99 51.98 -25.04 64.71
N THR A 100 52.35 -24.24 63.67
CA THR A 100 51.73 -22.99 63.31
C THR A 100 51.14 -23.10 61.91
N VAL A 101 49.85 -22.74 61.73
CA VAL A 101 49.17 -22.75 60.43
C VAL A 101 49.23 -21.35 59.87
N SER A 102 49.47 -21.22 58.58
CA SER A 102 49.50 -19.94 57.90
C SER A 102 48.10 -19.35 57.77
N ALA A 103 48.01 -18.06 57.40
CA ALA A 103 46.84 -17.51 56.80
C ALA A 103 46.52 -18.21 55.48
N VAL A 104 45.32 -18.08 55.03
CA VAL A 104 44.85 -18.60 53.73
C VAL A 104 45.48 -17.82 52.59
N VAL A 105 46.00 -18.51 51.58
CA VAL A 105 46.38 -18.01 50.28
C VAL A 105 45.32 -18.52 49.26
N GLN A 106 44.43 -17.66 48.77
CA GLN A 106 43.45 -18.06 47.79
C GLN A 106 44.06 -18.05 46.38
N ILE A 107 43.95 -19.15 45.67
CA ILE A 107 44.26 -19.27 44.24
C ILE A 107 42.96 -19.34 43.48
N SER A 108 42.74 -18.40 42.56
CA SER A 108 41.65 -18.44 41.57
C SER A 108 42.24 -18.64 40.17
N VAL A 109 41.62 -19.54 39.38
CA VAL A 109 42.06 -19.82 38.02
C VAL A 109 41.05 -19.17 37.05
N ILE A 110 41.56 -18.43 36.08
CA ILE A 110 40.75 -17.76 35.07
C ILE A 110 40.91 -18.47 33.74
N GLU A 111 39.83 -19.08 33.28
CA GLU A 111 39.74 -19.68 31.95
C GLU A 111 39.52 -18.60 30.86
N PRO A 112 40.06 -18.78 29.62
CA PRO A 112 39.68 -17.96 28.50
C PRO A 112 38.16 -18.00 28.27
N PRO A 113 37.55 -16.94 27.73
CA PRO A 113 36.11 -16.96 27.42
C PRO A 113 35.76 -18.02 26.39
N SER A 114 34.58 -18.60 26.49
CA SER A 114 34.01 -19.47 25.46
C SER A 114 32.63 -18.99 25.03
N ILE A 115 32.40 -18.90 23.72
CA ILE A 115 31.10 -18.51 23.15
C ILE A 115 30.20 -19.74 23.08
N VAL A 116 29.07 -19.67 23.76
CA VAL A 116 28.03 -20.72 23.79
C VAL A 116 27.06 -20.53 22.59
N ALA A 117 26.69 -19.28 22.30
CA ALA A 117 25.86 -18.96 21.16
C ALA A 117 26.34 -17.67 20.50
N SER A 118 26.63 -17.72 19.21
CA SER A 118 26.99 -16.60 18.39
C SER A 118 25.73 -15.83 17.97
N PRO A 119 25.83 -14.53 17.62
CA PRO A 119 24.72 -13.77 17.05
C PRO A 119 24.25 -14.41 15.74
N SER A 120 22.93 -14.35 15.50
CA SER A 120 22.32 -14.90 14.29
C SER A 120 22.04 -13.83 13.25
N ALA A 121 22.06 -14.20 11.96
CA ALA A 121 21.67 -13.32 10.86
C ALA A 121 20.22 -12.81 11.03
N LYS A 122 19.96 -11.58 10.58
CA LYS A 122 18.68 -10.91 10.67
C LYS A 122 18.32 -10.23 9.34
N THR A 123 17.08 -10.43 8.90
CA THR A 123 16.43 -9.58 7.90
C THR A 123 15.36 -8.78 8.62
N ILE A 124 15.42 -7.46 8.56
CA ILE A 124 14.48 -6.56 9.28
C ILE A 124 14.03 -5.42 8.37
N GLY A 125 12.83 -4.90 8.63
CA GLY A 125 12.32 -3.70 7.96
C GLY A 125 13.12 -2.45 8.32
N GLN A 126 13.18 -1.49 7.41
CA GLN A 126 13.70 -0.14 7.72
C GLN A 126 12.93 0.44 8.92
N HIS A 127 13.65 1.14 9.81
CA HIS A 127 13.14 1.70 11.06
C HIS A 127 12.67 0.67 12.11
N ALA A 128 12.78 -0.63 11.83
CA ALA A 128 12.56 -1.66 12.84
C ALA A 128 13.73 -1.73 13.83
N ARG A 129 13.49 -2.31 14.99
CA ARG A 129 14.53 -2.52 16.00
C ARG A 129 15.47 -3.66 15.59
N LEU A 130 16.77 -3.38 15.50
CA LEU A 130 17.82 -4.40 15.42
C LEU A 130 18.17 -4.87 16.83
N LEU A 131 18.25 -6.17 17.03
CA LEU A 131 18.71 -6.79 18.25
C LEU A 131 19.63 -7.98 17.92
N LEU A 132 20.89 -7.90 18.31
CA LEU A 132 21.88 -8.99 18.22
C LEU A 132 22.32 -9.34 19.63
N SER A 133 22.51 -10.62 19.92
CA SER A 133 22.95 -11.11 21.21
C SER A 133 23.99 -12.20 21.07
N VAL A 134 24.90 -12.26 22.03
CA VAL A 134 25.87 -13.33 22.21
C VAL A 134 25.70 -13.95 23.60
N SER A 135 25.87 -15.26 23.71
CA SER A 135 25.98 -15.93 24.98
C SER A 135 27.41 -16.49 25.13
N ALA A 136 28.05 -16.12 26.20
CA ALA A 136 29.41 -16.58 26.50
C ALA A 136 29.55 -16.99 27.98
N VAL A 137 30.49 -17.85 28.27
CA VAL A 137 30.86 -18.28 29.64
C VAL A 137 32.31 -17.90 29.91
N GLY A 138 32.59 -17.56 31.16
CA GLY A 138 33.89 -17.12 31.66
C GLY A 138 33.74 -16.14 32.80
N LYS A 139 34.84 -15.81 33.46
CA LYS A 139 34.88 -14.82 34.55
C LYS A 139 35.29 -13.47 34.00
N ASP A 140 34.69 -12.41 34.53
CA ASP A 140 35.05 -11.01 34.23
C ASP A 140 35.03 -10.69 32.71
N LEU A 141 33.91 -11.05 32.02
CA LEU A 141 33.79 -10.93 30.60
C LEU A 141 33.61 -9.47 30.17
N VAL A 142 34.36 -9.06 29.13
CA VAL A 142 34.26 -7.78 28.44
C VAL A 142 33.90 -8.04 26.99
N TYR A 143 32.91 -7.27 26.46
CA TYR A 143 32.41 -7.41 25.11
C TYR A 143 32.79 -6.21 24.27
N GLN A 144 32.98 -6.40 22.96
CA GLN A 144 33.08 -5.36 21.98
C GLN A 144 32.45 -5.81 20.65
N TRP A 145 31.42 -5.12 20.22
CA TRP A 145 30.80 -5.37 18.95
C TRP A 145 31.51 -4.66 17.81
N TYR A 146 31.47 -5.29 16.64
CA TYR A 146 32.02 -4.79 15.39
C TYR A 146 30.98 -4.87 14.31
N LYS A 147 31.03 -3.90 13.39
CA LYS A 147 30.30 -3.89 12.14
C LYS A 147 31.28 -3.71 11.00
N ASP A 148 31.25 -4.63 10.02
CA ASP A 148 32.15 -4.61 8.86
C ASP A 148 33.63 -4.46 9.31
N ASP A 149 34.00 -5.21 10.35
CA ASP A 149 35.30 -5.23 11.02
C ASP A 149 35.73 -3.91 11.71
N GLN A 150 34.82 -2.92 11.78
CA GLN A 150 35.05 -1.70 12.54
C GLN A 150 34.36 -1.78 13.92
N SER A 151 35.08 -1.38 14.95
CA SER A 151 34.52 -1.38 16.31
C SER A 151 33.39 -0.37 16.46
N ILE A 152 32.29 -0.80 17.08
CA ILE A 152 31.15 0.07 17.37
C ILE A 152 31.40 0.72 18.74
N SER A 153 31.57 2.04 18.76
CA SER A 153 31.85 2.78 20.01
C SER A 153 30.73 2.58 21.03
N GLY A 154 31.12 2.21 22.26
CA GLY A 154 30.17 2.01 23.37
C GLY A 154 29.35 0.70 23.32
N ALA A 155 29.54 -0.13 22.31
CA ALA A 155 28.84 -1.43 22.20
C ALA A 155 29.60 -2.52 22.98
N THR A 156 29.53 -2.47 24.30
CA THR A 156 30.31 -3.29 25.24
C THR A 156 29.47 -4.24 26.09
N GLU A 157 28.22 -4.47 25.70
CA GLU A 157 27.33 -5.41 26.40
C GLU A 157 27.14 -6.70 25.59
N SER A 158 26.59 -7.76 26.23
CA SER A 158 26.25 -9.01 25.54
C SER A 158 25.16 -8.89 24.50
N ILE A 159 24.45 -7.75 24.49
CA ILE A 159 23.38 -7.40 23.54
C ILE A 159 23.73 -6.09 22.86
N TYR A 160 23.70 -6.10 21.52
CA TYR A 160 23.75 -4.89 20.71
C TYR A 160 22.38 -4.56 20.16
N SER A 161 21.92 -3.32 20.28
CA SER A 161 20.61 -2.91 19.77
C SER A 161 20.63 -1.53 19.13
N VAL A 162 19.87 -1.40 18.01
CA VAL A 162 19.54 -0.14 17.35
C VAL A 162 18.02 0.02 17.39
N SER A 163 17.52 1.12 17.90
CA SER A 163 16.07 1.33 18.10
C SER A 163 15.28 1.46 16.80
N ALA A 164 15.86 2.06 15.77
CA ALA A 164 15.28 2.28 14.45
C ALA A 164 16.39 2.13 13.39
N ALA A 165 16.54 0.94 12.85
CA ALA A 165 17.62 0.61 11.92
C ALA A 165 17.41 1.31 10.57
N THR A 166 18.49 1.86 10.02
CA THR A 166 18.55 2.52 8.72
C THR A 166 19.42 1.70 7.76
N SER A 167 19.43 2.05 6.48
CA SER A 167 20.25 1.36 5.49
C SER A 167 21.74 1.30 5.85
N SER A 168 22.23 2.27 6.65
CA SER A 168 23.60 2.29 7.17
C SER A 168 23.86 1.21 8.22
N ASP A 169 22.84 0.60 8.81
CA ASP A 169 22.95 -0.46 9.79
C ASP A 169 22.96 -1.86 9.16
N ALA A 170 22.76 -1.98 7.86
CA ALA A 170 23.03 -3.23 7.14
C ALA A 170 24.53 -3.52 7.13
N GLY A 171 24.90 -4.80 7.22
CA GLY A 171 26.31 -5.20 7.23
C GLY A 171 26.56 -6.49 7.99
N SER A 172 27.84 -6.79 8.20
CA SER A 172 28.33 -7.98 8.90
C SER A 172 28.70 -7.64 10.32
N TYR A 173 28.11 -8.32 11.30
CA TYR A 173 28.34 -8.06 12.71
C TYR A 173 29.02 -9.26 13.37
N HIS A 174 30.01 -8.98 14.21
CA HIS A 174 30.57 -9.94 15.12
C HIS A 174 30.89 -9.27 16.46
N VAL A 175 31.14 -10.07 17.47
CA VAL A 175 31.53 -9.59 18.83
C VAL A 175 32.77 -10.32 19.30
N THR A 176 33.71 -9.58 19.87
CA THR A 176 34.79 -10.17 20.64
C THR A 176 34.39 -10.22 22.11
N VAL A 177 34.71 -11.35 22.76
CA VAL A 177 34.51 -11.54 24.19
C VAL A 177 35.89 -11.82 24.80
N SER A 178 36.30 -11.05 25.77
CA SER A 178 37.61 -11.14 26.37
C SER A 178 37.54 -11.12 27.88
N ASN A 179 38.56 -11.67 28.49
CA ASN A 179 38.93 -11.49 29.90
C ASN A 179 40.46 -11.43 30.02
N THR A 180 40.99 -11.43 31.23
CA THR A 180 42.44 -11.42 31.46
C THR A 180 43.16 -12.66 30.93
N ALA A 181 42.46 -13.77 30.70
CA ALA A 181 43.03 -15.03 30.22
C ALA A 181 43.03 -15.13 28.68
N GLY A 182 42.23 -14.33 27.95
CA GLY A 182 42.21 -14.35 26.48
C GLY A 182 41.01 -13.66 25.83
N THR A 183 40.92 -13.83 24.53
CA THR A 183 39.86 -13.28 23.70
C THR A 183 39.33 -14.31 22.70
N VAL A 184 38.05 -14.37 22.52
CA VAL A 184 37.36 -15.17 21.49
C VAL A 184 36.47 -14.30 20.64
N THR A 185 36.37 -14.62 19.37
CA THR A 185 35.52 -13.90 18.41
C THR A 185 34.33 -14.78 18.00
N SER A 186 33.15 -14.21 17.94
CA SER A 186 31.96 -14.92 17.50
C SER A 186 31.94 -15.18 15.98
N ALA A 187 31.08 -16.10 15.55
CA ALA A 187 30.68 -16.16 14.14
C ALA A 187 30.04 -14.86 13.74
N THR A 188 30.16 -14.54 12.44
CA THR A 188 29.59 -13.33 11.85
C THR A 188 28.07 -13.47 11.63
N ALA A 189 27.29 -12.46 11.99
CA ALA A 189 25.86 -12.32 11.72
C ALA A 189 25.63 -11.28 10.62
N SER A 190 25.04 -11.68 9.52
CA SER A 190 24.62 -10.76 8.46
C SER A 190 23.32 -10.07 8.83
N VAL A 191 23.28 -8.73 8.75
CA VAL A 191 22.07 -7.91 8.91
C VAL A 191 21.68 -7.31 7.57
N THR A 192 20.49 -7.67 7.10
CA THR A 192 19.90 -7.15 5.85
C THR A 192 18.68 -6.31 6.19
N LEU A 193 18.62 -5.10 5.63
CA LEU A 193 17.45 -4.22 5.74
C LEU A 193 16.64 -4.27 4.44
N VAL A 194 15.33 -4.36 4.61
CA VAL A 194 14.35 -4.33 3.53
C VAL A 194 13.44 -3.11 3.68
N ALA A 195 13.05 -2.50 2.55
CA ALA A 195 12.08 -1.40 2.52
C ALA A 195 10.69 -1.94 2.17
N PRO A 196 9.60 -1.28 2.62
CA PRO A 196 8.25 -1.60 2.16
C PRO A 196 8.17 -1.56 0.64
N PRO A 197 7.23 -2.29 0.02
CA PRO A 197 7.04 -2.24 -1.43
C PRO A 197 6.63 -0.84 -1.89
N VAL A 198 7.00 -0.49 -3.12
CA VAL A 198 6.57 0.74 -3.79
C VAL A 198 5.75 0.35 -5.01
N ILE A 199 4.52 0.85 -5.10
CA ILE A 199 3.66 0.65 -6.27
C ILE A 199 4.14 1.61 -7.36
N GLN A 200 4.51 1.07 -8.53
CA GLN A 200 4.96 1.81 -9.70
C GLN A 200 3.80 2.14 -10.63
N THR A 201 2.90 1.19 -10.81
CA THR A 201 1.69 1.35 -11.63
C THR A 201 0.46 1.03 -10.79
N GLN A 202 -0.42 2.03 -10.64
CA GLN A 202 -1.69 1.88 -9.94
C GLN A 202 -2.69 1.10 -10.78
N PRO A 203 -3.62 0.35 -10.17
CA PRO A 203 -4.73 -0.24 -10.90
C PRO A 203 -5.56 0.83 -11.62
N THR A 204 -6.18 0.45 -12.72
CA THR A 204 -7.09 1.33 -13.47
C THR A 204 -8.45 0.65 -13.53
N GLY A 205 -9.48 1.32 -13.01
CA GLY A 205 -10.87 0.89 -13.06
C GLY A 205 -11.53 1.22 -14.39
N GLY A 206 -12.84 1.00 -14.48
CA GLY A 206 -13.59 1.30 -15.69
C GLY A 206 -15.04 0.87 -15.63
N ALA A 207 -15.78 1.17 -16.73
CA ALA A 207 -17.15 0.73 -16.91
C ALA A 207 -17.20 -0.51 -17.79
N VAL A 208 -17.95 -1.51 -17.36
CA VAL A 208 -18.11 -2.80 -18.04
C VAL A 208 -19.60 -3.12 -18.16
N ALA A 209 -20.02 -3.70 -19.28
CA ALA A 209 -21.40 -4.21 -19.41
C ALA A 209 -21.62 -5.43 -18.52
N VAL A 210 -22.83 -5.59 -17.99
CA VAL A 210 -23.23 -6.85 -17.32
C VAL A 210 -22.89 -8.05 -18.19
N GLY A 211 -22.21 -9.05 -17.62
CA GLY A 211 -21.72 -10.22 -18.32
C GLY A 211 -20.37 -10.05 -19.02
N GLY A 212 -19.81 -8.85 -19.02
CA GLY A 212 -18.48 -8.56 -19.56
C GLY A 212 -17.36 -8.82 -18.57
N ASP A 213 -16.12 -8.57 -19.00
CA ASP A 213 -14.89 -8.86 -18.27
C ASP A 213 -14.03 -7.59 -18.14
N ILE A 214 -13.28 -7.49 -17.04
CA ILE A 214 -12.25 -6.48 -16.83
C ILE A 214 -11.08 -7.08 -16.07
N THR A 215 -9.85 -6.72 -16.44
CA THR A 215 -8.64 -7.07 -15.71
C THR A 215 -8.06 -5.83 -15.05
N LEU A 216 -7.88 -5.87 -13.74
CA LEU A 216 -7.14 -4.87 -12.98
C LEU A 216 -5.70 -5.36 -12.80
N SER A 217 -4.73 -4.47 -12.94
CA SER A 217 -3.31 -4.80 -12.81
C SER A 217 -2.59 -3.84 -11.90
N VAL A 218 -1.59 -4.34 -11.19
CA VAL A 218 -0.68 -3.54 -10.37
C VAL A 218 0.76 -3.94 -10.66
N GLU A 219 1.66 -2.96 -10.69
CA GLU A 219 3.10 -3.21 -10.70
C GLU A 219 3.71 -2.61 -9.44
N ALA A 220 4.48 -3.41 -8.72
CA ALA A 220 5.17 -2.99 -7.51
C ALA A 220 6.58 -3.56 -7.46
N VAL A 221 7.49 -2.80 -6.87
CA VAL A 221 8.86 -3.21 -6.59
C VAL A 221 9.11 -3.18 -5.08
N GLY A 222 9.90 -4.11 -4.58
CA GLY A 222 10.27 -4.18 -3.17
C GLY A 222 11.44 -5.10 -2.94
N SER A 223 12.05 -4.99 -1.79
CA SER A 223 13.11 -5.90 -1.35
C SER A 223 12.50 -7.21 -0.85
N GLY A 224 13.14 -8.34 -1.15
CA GLY A 224 12.66 -9.65 -0.73
C GLY A 224 11.41 -10.12 -1.48
N THR A 225 10.62 -10.99 -0.85
CA THR A 225 9.39 -11.52 -1.44
C THR A 225 8.26 -10.52 -1.28
N VAL A 226 7.67 -10.11 -2.41
CA VAL A 226 6.49 -9.22 -2.46
C VAL A 226 5.24 -10.09 -2.61
N SER A 227 4.24 -9.82 -1.80
CA SER A 227 2.93 -10.50 -1.80
C SER A 227 1.82 -9.50 -2.11
N TYR A 228 0.74 -9.97 -2.71
CA TYR A 228 -0.42 -9.18 -3.12
C TYR A 228 -1.68 -9.73 -2.50
N GLN A 229 -2.65 -8.87 -2.21
CA GLN A 229 -4.00 -9.25 -1.78
C GLN A 229 -5.01 -8.21 -2.26
N TRP A 230 -5.88 -8.62 -3.19
CA TRP A 230 -6.95 -7.75 -3.69
C TRP A 230 -8.13 -7.66 -2.72
N ARG A 231 -8.78 -6.50 -2.75
CA ARG A 231 -9.96 -6.17 -1.93
C ARG A 231 -11.03 -5.52 -2.79
N GLN A 232 -12.30 -5.83 -2.48
CA GLN A 232 -13.46 -5.14 -3.02
C GLN A 232 -14.17 -4.44 -1.87
N ASN A 233 -14.41 -3.14 -1.98
CA ASN A 233 -15.06 -2.33 -0.93
C ASN A 233 -14.37 -2.50 0.45
N GLY A 234 -13.04 -2.68 0.45
CA GLY A 234 -12.24 -2.94 1.64
C GLY A 234 -12.26 -4.39 2.15
N VAL A 235 -13.11 -5.25 1.60
CA VAL A 235 -13.20 -6.67 1.97
C VAL A 235 -12.20 -7.48 1.14
N VAL A 236 -11.50 -8.41 1.79
CA VAL A 236 -10.52 -9.30 1.15
C VAL A 236 -11.22 -10.19 0.11
N LEU A 237 -10.65 -10.26 -1.07
CA LEU A 237 -11.02 -11.23 -2.10
C LEU A 237 -10.15 -12.48 -1.94
N GLU A 238 -10.70 -13.52 -1.33
CA GLU A 238 -9.96 -14.74 -1.01
C GLU A 238 -9.33 -15.37 -2.26
N GLY A 239 -8.04 -15.71 -2.15
CA GLY A 239 -7.26 -16.31 -3.23
C GLY A 239 -6.79 -15.36 -4.34
N GLN A 240 -7.19 -14.08 -4.30
CA GLN A 240 -6.78 -13.09 -5.29
C GLN A 240 -5.44 -12.44 -4.86
N THR A 241 -4.34 -13.16 -5.13
CA THR A 241 -2.99 -12.83 -4.64
C THR A 241 -1.97 -12.60 -5.77
N GLN A 242 -2.43 -12.39 -6.99
CA GLN A 242 -1.58 -12.11 -8.14
C GLN A 242 -1.52 -10.62 -8.45
N THR A 243 -0.59 -10.22 -9.31
CA THR A 243 -0.49 -8.86 -9.84
C THR A 243 -1.66 -8.46 -10.74
N LEU A 244 -2.39 -9.43 -11.23
CA LEU A 244 -3.59 -9.29 -12.04
C LEU A 244 -4.80 -9.79 -11.25
N LEU A 245 -5.90 -9.05 -11.34
CA LEU A 245 -7.23 -9.48 -10.91
C LEU A 245 -8.13 -9.53 -12.13
N ASP A 246 -8.44 -10.74 -12.57
CA ASP A 246 -9.36 -10.99 -13.69
C ASP A 246 -10.79 -11.14 -13.14
N LEU A 247 -11.64 -10.18 -13.46
CA LEU A 247 -13.06 -10.18 -13.14
C LEU A 247 -13.84 -10.55 -14.39
N THR A 248 -14.50 -11.70 -14.40
CA THR A 248 -15.17 -12.27 -15.59
C THR A 248 -16.66 -12.50 -15.35
N GLY A 249 -17.46 -12.27 -16.38
CA GLY A 249 -18.92 -12.46 -16.33
C GLY A 249 -19.60 -11.58 -15.28
N LEU A 250 -19.19 -10.33 -15.17
CA LEU A 250 -19.57 -9.38 -14.12
C LEU A 250 -21.08 -9.21 -14.00
N LYS A 251 -21.54 -9.17 -12.75
CA LYS A 251 -22.93 -8.88 -12.34
C LYS A 251 -22.97 -7.51 -11.67
N LEU A 252 -24.16 -6.92 -11.53
CA LEU A 252 -24.36 -5.67 -10.82
C LEU A 252 -23.84 -5.70 -9.36
N SER A 253 -23.79 -6.89 -8.73
CA SER A 253 -23.24 -7.08 -7.38
C SER A 253 -21.71 -6.92 -7.32
N ASP A 254 -21.04 -7.02 -8.46
CA ASP A 254 -19.58 -6.94 -8.56
C ASP A 254 -19.11 -5.49 -8.78
N GLU A 255 -20.06 -4.55 -8.90
CA GLU A 255 -19.77 -3.12 -8.86
C GLU A 255 -19.16 -2.73 -7.53
N GLY A 256 -18.13 -1.89 -7.56
CA GLY A 256 -17.50 -1.42 -6.34
C GLY A 256 -16.12 -0.86 -6.53
N SER A 257 -15.51 -0.53 -5.39
CA SER A 257 -14.18 0.02 -5.30
C SER A 257 -13.18 -1.09 -5.03
N TYR A 258 -12.18 -1.21 -5.89
CA TYR A 258 -11.15 -2.26 -5.83
C TYR A 258 -9.81 -1.65 -5.48
N SER A 259 -9.07 -2.34 -4.62
CA SER A 259 -7.71 -1.97 -4.25
C SER A 259 -6.87 -3.22 -4.00
N VAL A 260 -5.55 -3.08 -4.03
CA VAL A 260 -4.61 -4.15 -3.72
C VAL A 260 -3.67 -3.73 -2.60
N GLU A 261 -3.53 -4.60 -1.63
CA GLU A 261 -2.52 -4.54 -0.59
C GLU A 261 -1.27 -5.26 -1.10
N VAL A 262 -0.14 -4.56 -1.10
CA VAL A 262 1.18 -5.07 -1.50
C VAL A 262 2.06 -5.10 -0.27
N SER A 263 2.62 -6.24 0.08
CA SER A 263 3.36 -6.43 1.33
C SER A 263 4.67 -7.20 1.15
N ASN A 264 5.60 -6.96 2.07
CA ASN A 264 6.81 -7.73 2.28
C ASN A 264 7.16 -7.77 3.78
N GLU A 265 8.33 -8.31 4.14
CA GLU A 265 8.81 -8.36 5.53
C GLU A 265 8.98 -6.98 6.19
N ALA A 266 9.10 -5.91 5.39
CA ALA A 266 9.28 -4.55 5.88
C ALA A 266 7.97 -3.81 6.15
N GLY A 267 6.87 -4.23 5.53
CA GLY A 267 5.58 -3.58 5.71
C GLY A 267 4.63 -3.72 4.53
N ILE A 268 3.61 -2.88 4.54
CA ILE A 268 2.48 -2.90 3.63
C ILE A 268 2.38 -1.55 2.91
N THR A 269 2.07 -1.61 1.61
CA THR A 269 1.68 -0.45 0.81
C THR A 269 0.37 -0.77 0.10
N ASN A 270 -0.63 0.09 0.25
CA ASN A 270 -1.91 -0.06 -0.43
C ASN A 270 -1.93 0.75 -1.72
N SER A 271 -2.58 0.21 -2.75
CA SER A 271 -2.89 0.99 -3.95
C SER A 271 -3.94 2.06 -3.66
N GLU A 272 -4.07 3.01 -4.57
CA GLU A 272 -5.30 3.79 -4.68
C GLU A 272 -6.45 2.84 -4.99
N ALA A 273 -7.65 3.23 -4.53
CA ALA A 273 -8.86 2.51 -4.83
C ALA A 273 -9.40 2.97 -6.18
N VAL A 274 -9.84 2.02 -7.01
CA VAL A 274 -10.40 2.29 -8.35
C VAL A 274 -11.78 1.69 -8.48
N ASP A 275 -12.69 2.42 -9.13
CA ASP A 275 -14.06 1.95 -9.29
C ASP A 275 -14.22 1.08 -10.54
N VAL A 276 -14.88 -0.04 -10.38
CA VAL A 276 -15.43 -0.87 -11.45
C VAL A 276 -16.93 -0.67 -11.47
N LEU A 277 -17.45 -0.05 -12.54
CA LEU A 277 -18.86 0.18 -12.75
C LEU A 277 -19.44 -0.92 -13.65
N VAL A 278 -20.46 -1.62 -13.16
CA VAL A 278 -21.12 -2.68 -13.92
C VAL A 278 -22.45 -2.16 -14.42
N LEU A 279 -22.54 -1.89 -15.71
CA LEU A 279 -23.64 -1.16 -16.31
C LEU A 279 -24.50 -2.08 -17.20
N THR A 280 -25.82 -1.88 -17.15
CA THR A 280 -26.76 -2.53 -18.06
C THR A 280 -26.72 -1.80 -19.41
N PRO A 281 -26.53 -2.53 -20.52
CA PRO A 281 -26.63 -1.97 -21.87
C PRO A 281 -27.99 -1.32 -22.14
N LEU A 282 -27.98 -0.33 -23.01
CA LEU A 282 -29.20 0.38 -23.40
C LEU A 282 -30.08 -0.46 -24.33
N THR A 283 -31.38 -0.44 -24.10
CA THR A 283 -32.41 -0.97 -24.99
C THR A 283 -33.54 0.06 -25.14
N VAL A 284 -33.95 0.39 -26.38
CA VAL A 284 -35.07 1.26 -26.61
C VAL A 284 -36.37 0.50 -26.33
N THR A 285 -37.16 0.98 -25.36
CA THR A 285 -38.39 0.34 -24.91
C THR A 285 -39.66 1.04 -25.47
N GLN A 286 -39.54 2.32 -25.86
CA GLN A 286 -40.57 3.04 -26.58
C GLN A 286 -39.93 3.75 -27.76
N GLN A 287 -40.40 3.42 -28.96
CA GLN A 287 -39.98 4.00 -30.22
C GLN A 287 -40.70 5.33 -30.46
N PRO A 288 -40.05 6.31 -31.08
CA PRO A 288 -40.74 7.53 -31.53
C PRO A 288 -41.81 7.15 -32.56
N GLN A 289 -42.96 7.82 -32.48
CA GLN A 289 -44.11 7.52 -33.33
C GLN A 289 -44.13 8.43 -34.55
N ALA A 290 -44.43 7.84 -35.71
CA ALA A 290 -44.69 8.61 -36.92
C ALA A 290 -45.87 9.58 -36.72
N GLN A 291 -45.74 10.81 -37.23
CA GLN A 291 -46.74 11.87 -37.06
C GLN A 291 -47.05 12.56 -38.39
N SER A 292 -48.28 13.06 -38.48
CA SER A 292 -48.71 13.98 -39.54
C SER A 292 -49.16 15.27 -38.87
N ALA A 293 -48.57 16.39 -39.24
CA ALA A 293 -48.80 17.69 -38.63
C ALA A 293 -49.11 18.77 -39.68
N VAL A 294 -49.84 19.78 -39.28
CA VAL A 294 -50.09 20.96 -40.14
C VAL A 294 -48.93 21.94 -39.96
N ALA A 295 -48.49 22.57 -41.06
CA ALA A 295 -47.43 23.56 -40.98
C ALA A 295 -47.77 24.68 -39.96
N GLY A 296 -46.76 25.11 -39.22
CA GLY A 296 -46.89 26.08 -38.12
C GLY A 296 -47.21 25.49 -36.76
N THR A 297 -47.57 24.20 -36.65
CA THR A 297 -47.86 23.56 -35.36
C THR A 297 -46.58 23.05 -34.65
N LEU A 298 -46.74 22.60 -33.40
CA LEU A 298 -45.69 21.93 -32.60
C LEU A 298 -45.79 20.42 -32.83
N VAL A 299 -44.64 19.77 -33.07
CA VAL A 299 -44.49 18.33 -33.08
C VAL A 299 -43.54 17.91 -31.96
N VAL A 300 -43.85 16.82 -31.27
CA VAL A 300 -43.03 16.26 -30.23
C VAL A 300 -42.79 14.74 -30.53
N LEU A 301 -41.52 14.35 -30.61
CA LEU A 301 -41.11 12.97 -30.77
C LEU A 301 -40.40 12.52 -29.51
N ASP A 302 -40.84 11.41 -28.93
CA ASP A 302 -40.31 10.87 -27.66
C ASP A 302 -39.71 9.50 -27.87
N VAL A 303 -38.62 9.24 -27.13
CA VAL A 303 -38.01 7.93 -27.03
C VAL A 303 -37.80 7.57 -25.56
N ILE A 304 -38.04 6.29 -25.18
CA ILE A 304 -37.75 5.76 -23.84
C ILE A 304 -36.83 4.58 -23.98
N ALA A 305 -35.81 4.50 -23.12
CA ALA A 305 -34.89 3.38 -23.05
C ALA A 305 -34.73 2.90 -21.62
N ASN A 306 -34.42 1.60 -21.49
CA ASN A 306 -33.90 1.00 -20.28
C ASN A 306 -32.39 0.83 -20.42
N GLY A 307 -31.68 0.91 -19.29
CA GLY A 307 -30.23 0.75 -19.18
C GLY A 307 -29.67 1.62 -18.05
N SER A 308 -28.40 1.47 -17.78
CA SER A 308 -27.75 2.24 -16.72
C SER A 308 -27.45 3.67 -17.14
N ASN A 309 -27.65 4.61 -16.22
CA ASN A 309 -27.22 6.00 -16.37
C ASN A 309 -25.69 6.14 -16.29
N PRO A 310 -25.11 7.25 -16.83
CA PRO A 310 -25.78 8.34 -17.54
C PRO A 310 -26.14 7.94 -18.98
N VAL A 311 -27.31 8.40 -19.45
CA VAL A 311 -27.75 8.23 -20.84
C VAL A 311 -27.67 9.57 -21.55
N SER A 312 -26.98 9.62 -22.67
CA SER A 312 -26.97 10.76 -23.60
C SER A 312 -27.79 10.43 -24.83
N TYR A 313 -28.37 11.47 -25.43
CA TYR A 313 -29.25 11.41 -26.60
C TYR A 313 -28.71 12.29 -27.70
N GLN A 314 -28.95 11.90 -28.96
CA GLN A 314 -28.79 12.74 -30.13
C GLN A 314 -29.87 12.37 -31.16
N TRP A 315 -30.69 13.33 -31.54
CA TRP A 315 -31.67 13.14 -32.59
C TRP A 315 -31.09 13.46 -33.98
N TYR A 316 -31.56 12.72 -34.95
CA TYR A 316 -31.18 12.83 -36.34
C TYR A 316 -32.43 13.05 -37.20
N HIS A 317 -32.32 13.89 -38.23
CA HIS A 317 -33.29 14.13 -39.30
C HIS A 317 -32.65 13.72 -40.62
N ASP A 318 -33.22 12.75 -41.31
CA ASP A 318 -32.71 12.17 -42.56
C ASP A 318 -31.20 11.85 -42.50
N GLY A 319 -30.75 11.30 -41.37
CA GLY A 319 -29.37 10.90 -41.12
C GLY A 319 -28.43 12.05 -40.71
N THR A 320 -28.94 13.31 -40.69
CA THR A 320 -28.15 14.45 -40.21
C THR A 320 -28.50 14.78 -38.77
N ALA A 321 -27.49 15.00 -37.92
CA ALA A 321 -27.71 15.37 -36.54
C ALA A 321 -28.47 16.69 -36.42
N VAL A 322 -29.51 16.70 -35.58
CA VAL A 322 -30.26 17.91 -35.23
C VAL A 322 -29.52 18.62 -34.12
N ASP A 323 -29.02 19.80 -34.36
CA ASP A 323 -28.20 20.56 -33.43
C ASP A 323 -28.94 20.85 -32.12
N GLY A 324 -28.28 20.60 -30.99
CA GLY A 324 -28.85 20.81 -29.66
C GLY A 324 -29.95 19.82 -29.24
N ALA A 325 -30.32 18.85 -30.06
CA ALA A 325 -31.36 17.85 -29.77
C ALA A 325 -30.81 16.68 -28.97
N THR A 326 -30.52 16.94 -27.69
CA THR A 326 -29.81 15.99 -26.76
C THR A 326 -30.69 15.52 -25.60
N GLN A 327 -32.01 15.62 -25.74
CA GLN A 327 -32.98 15.15 -24.74
C GLN A 327 -33.74 13.93 -25.27
N SER A 328 -34.40 13.19 -24.34
CA SER A 328 -35.27 12.06 -24.70
C SER A 328 -36.48 12.47 -25.56
N SER A 329 -36.77 13.76 -25.61
CA SER A 329 -37.88 14.34 -26.38
C SER A 329 -37.32 15.40 -27.35
N LEU A 330 -37.69 15.29 -28.61
CA LEU A 330 -37.43 16.29 -29.65
C LEU A 330 -38.68 17.13 -29.89
N GLN A 331 -38.58 18.44 -29.69
CA GLN A 331 -39.64 19.39 -29.97
C GLN A 331 -39.30 20.20 -31.22
N ILE A 332 -40.22 20.18 -32.22
CA ILE A 332 -40.08 20.93 -33.46
C ILE A 332 -41.22 21.95 -33.49
N SER A 333 -40.93 23.21 -33.18
CA SER A 333 -41.93 24.31 -33.17
C SER A 333 -42.08 24.90 -34.55
N GLY A 334 -43.32 25.23 -34.95
CA GLY A 334 -43.61 25.88 -36.22
C GLY A 334 -43.16 25.01 -37.41
N VAL A 335 -43.53 23.75 -37.43
CA VAL A 335 -43.11 22.80 -38.48
C VAL A 335 -43.38 23.32 -39.86
N SER A 336 -42.49 23.09 -40.80
CA SER A 336 -42.55 23.51 -42.20
C SER A 336 -42.21 22.32 -43.12
N ALA A 337 -42.37 22.50 -44.42
CA ALA A 337 -41.99 21.47 -45.40
C ALA A 337 -40.55 20.99 -45.25
N ALA A 338 -39.65 21.85 -44.75
CA ALA A 338 -38.25 21.50 -44.51
C ALA A 338 -38.05 20.53 -43.34
N ASN A 339 -39.04 20.37 -42.48
CA ASN A 339 -39.03 19.47 -41.35
C ASN A 339 -39.59 18.07 -41.67
N GLN A 340 -40.14 17.89 -42.89
CA GLN A 340 -40.63 16.58 -43.33
C GLN A 340 -39.46 15.63 -43.52
N GLY A 341 -39.58 14.37 -43.02
CA GLY A 341 -38.54 13.39 -43.16
C GLY A 341 -38.59 12.33 -42.08
N ALA A 342 -37.52 11.56 -41.97
CA ALA A 342 -37.37 10.51 -41.02
C ALA A 342 -36.52 10.95 -39.82
N TYR A 343 -37.04 10.78 -38.63
CA TYR A 343 -36.37 11.13 -37.36
C TYR A 343 -36.07 9.89 -36.57
N HIS A 344 -34.85 9.79 -36.06
CA HIS A 344 -34.46 8.74 -35.08
C HIS A 344 -33.55 9.34 -34.01
N ALA A 345 -33.49 8.66 -32.88
CA ALA A 345 -32.58 9.02 -31.79
C ALA A 345 -31.48 7.96 -31.62
N VAL A 346 -30.24 8.40 -31.44
CA VAL A 346 -29.14 7.59 -30.99
C VAL A 346 -28.92 7.88 -29.51
N LEU A 347 -28.91 6.83 -28.70
CA LEU A 347 -28.72 6.85 -27.26
C LEU A 347 -27.40 6.21 -26.94
N SER A 348 -26.64 6.74 -25.97
CA SER A 348 -25.39 6.12 -25.53
C SER A 348 -25.22 6.22 -24.02
N ASN A 349 -24.62 5.16 -23.45
CA ASN A 349 -24.03 5.15 -22.13
C ASN A 349 -22.58 4.65 -22.22
N PRO A 350 -21.79 4.61 -21.11
CA PRO A 350 -20.37 4.22 -21.18
C PRO A 350 -20.09 2.83 -21.77
N VAL A 351 -21.09 1.94 -21.82
CA VAL A 351 -20.89 0.54 -22.24
C VAL A 351 -21.66 0.14 -23.49
N SER A 352 -22.56 0.98 -23.98
CA SER A 352 -23.40 0.65 -25.14
C SER A 352 -23.96 1.86 -25.85
N THR A 353 -24.38 1.63 -27.12
CA THR A 353 -25.22 2.53 -27.90
C THR A 353 -26.46 1.81 -28.33
N ALA A 354 -27.58 2.52 -28.42
CA ALA A 354 -28.85 2.05 -29.00
C ALA A 354 -29.42 3.08 -29.95
N THR A 355 -30.01 2.64 -31.05
CA THR A 355 -30.66 3.50 -32.02
C THR A 355 -32.14 3.19 -32.06
N SER A 356 -32.98 4.19 -32.01
CA SER A 356 -34.44 4.03 -32.20
C SER A 356 -34.78 3.68 -33.63
N ASP A 357 -35.96 3.12 -33.84
CA ASP A 357 -36.57 3.07 -35.15
C ASP A 357 -36.81 4.50 -35.68
N ALA A 358 -36.91 4.63 -36.99
CA ALA A 358 -37.21 5.90 -37.62
C ALA A 358 -38.71 6.23 -37.55
N ALA A 359 -39.04 7.42 -37.08
CA ALA A 359 -40.40 7.98 -37.12
C ALA A 359 -40.51 8.97 -38.27
N THR A 360 -41.44 8.74 -39.18
CA THR A 360 -41.66 9.63 -40.30
C THR A 360 -42.54 10.80 -39.85
N LEU A 361 -42.10 12.04 -40.09
CA LEU A 361 -42.90 13.26 -39.97
C LEU A 361 -43.40 13.69 -41.35
N VAL A 362 -44.70 13.71 -41.53
CA VAL A 362 -45.36 14.29 -42.71
C VAL A 362 -45.88 15.67 -42.35
N VAL A 363 -45.51 16.67 -43.14
CA VAL A 363 -45.97 18.05 -42.92
C VAL A 363 -46.97 18.43 -43.98
N ASN A 364 -48.22 18.70 -43.55
CA ASN A 364 -49.31 19.12 -44.40
C ASN A 364 -49.34 20.64 -44.45
N LEU A 365 -49.31 21.15 -45.65
CA LEU A 365 -49.34 22.59 -45.92
C LEU A 365 -50.78 23.08 -46.13
N PRO A 366 -51.23 24.11 -45.44
CA PRO A 366 -52.51 24.78 -45.77
C PRO A 366 -52.56 25.20 -47.25
N PRO A 367 -53.72 25.25 -47.83
CA PRO A 367 -53.82 25.70 -49.20
C PRO A 367 -53.34 27.15 -49.34
N GLY A 368 -52.65 27.44 -50.42
CA GLY A 368 -52.23 28.76 -50.89
C GLY A 368 -52.62 28.94 -52.33
N ILE A 369 -52.59 30.15 -52.82
CA ILE A 369 -52.84 30.48 -54.26
C ILE A 369 -51.48 30.69 -54.92
N ALA A 370 -51.07 29.75 -55.80
CA ALA A 370 -49.84 29.84 -56.56
C ALA A 370 -49.98 30.80 -57.77
N THR A 371 -51.13 30.71 -58.42
CA THR A 371 -51.47 31.61 -59.55
C THR A 371 -52.87 32.19 -59.32
N GLN A 372 -52.97 33.54 -59.22
CA GLN A 372 -54.22 34.25 -59.02
C GLN A 372 -55.03 34.24 -60.29
N PRO A 373 -56.40 34.19 -60.21
CA PRO A 373 -57.24 34.45 -61.35
C PRO A 373 -57.05 35.91 -61.88
N VAL A 374 -57.13 36.10 -63.20
CA VAL A 374 -56.80 37.33 -63.82
C VAL A 374 -58.09 37.97 -64.42
N GLY A 375 -58.29 39.22 -64.03
CA GLY A 375 -59.42 39.99 -64.56
C GLY A 375 -59.37 40.15 -66.09
N GLN A 376 -60.56 40.14 -66.73
CA GLN A 376 -60.73 40.12 -68.18
C GLN A 376 -61.71 41.15 -68.59
N THR A 377 -61.52 41.75 -69.79
CA THR A 377 -62.50 42.55 -70.47
C THR A 377 -63.00 41.83 -71.72
N ILE A 378 -64.28 41.47 -71.74
CA ILE A 378 -64.86 40.56 -72.73
C ILE A 378 -66.04 41.15 -73.41
N GLU A 379 -66.17 40.99 -74.71
CA GLU A 379 -67.32 41.42 -75.48
C GLU A 379 -68.56 40.60 -75.13
N LYS A 380 -69.72 41.23 -75.01
CA LYS A 380 -71.02 40.56 -74.76
C LYS A 380 -71.21 39.36 -75.71
N GLY A 381 -71.64 38.23 -75.12
CA GLY A 381 -71.90 37.01 -75.86
C GLY A 381 -70.69 36.12 -76.10
N ARG A 382 -69.50 36.52 -75.63
CA ARG A 382 -68.27 35.67 -75.59
C ARG A 382 -68.22 34.94 -74.25
N SER A 383 -67.25 34.00 -74.09
CA SER A 383 -67.05 33.33 -72.86
C SER A 383 -65.87 33.90 -72.06
N ALA A 384 -65.99 34.02 -70.73
CA ALA A 384 -64.96 34.33 -69.79
C ALA A 384 -64.48 33.06 -69.15
N VAL A 385 -63.12 32.93 -68.91
CA VAL A 385 -62.54 31.79 -68.24
C VAL A 385 -61.55 32.25 -67.18
N PHE A 386 -61.85 32.03 -65.91
CA PHE A 386 -60.97 32.31 -64.80
C PHE A 386 -60.36 31.00 -64.38
N THR A 387 -59.02 30.98 -64.12
CA THR A 387 -58.27 29.83 -63.68
C THR A 387 -57.50 30.20 -62.45
N VAL A 388 -57.46 29.29 -61.45
CA VAL A 388 -56.62 29.39 -60.24
C VAL A 388 -55.72 28.20 -60.18
N GLU A 389 -54.44 28.37 -59.72
CA GLU A 389 -53.57 27.27 -59.39
C GLU A 389 -53.34 27.28 -57.88
N ALA A 390 -53.75 26.21 -57.23
CA ALA A 390 -53.57 26.02 -55.79
C ALA A 390 -52.23 25.42 -55.45
N SER A 391 -51.67 25.80 -54.31
CA SER A 391 -50.48 25.20 -53.68
C SER A 391 -50.89 24.70 -52.33
N GLY A 392 -50.01 23.81 -51.75
CA GLY A 392 -50.24 23.16 -50.45
C GLY A 392 -50.47 21.65 -50.56
N THR A 393 -51.05 21.03 -49.53
CA THR A 393 -51.32 19.60 -49.52
C THR A 393 -52.74 19.32 -50.05
N ALA A 394 -52.81 18.62 -51.18
CA ALA A 394 -54.06 18.14 -51.79
C ALA A 394 -54.75 17.04 -50.94
N PRO A 395 -56.09 16.76 -51.18
CA PRO A 395 -56.89 17.27 -52.21
C PRO A 395 -57.47 18.67 -51.92
N PHE A 396 -57.67 19.46 -52.99
CA PHE A 396 -58.34 20.79 -52.94
C PHE A 396 -59.76 20.66 -53.41
N SER A 397 -60.61 21.49 -52.82
CA SER A 397 -61.97 21.84 -53.32
C SER A 397 -62.03 23.34 -53.59
N TYR A 398 -62.77 23.72 -54.57
CA TYR A 398 -62.88 25.10 -55.06
C TYR A 398 -64.32 25.57 -54.92
N ARG A 399 -64.50 26.85 -54.65
CA ARG A 399 -65.79 27.50 -54.61
C ARG A 399 -65.63 28.93 -55.12
N TRP A 400 -66.17 29.17 -56.32
CA TRP A 400 -66.13 30.48 -56.94
C TRP A 400 -67.26 31.37 -56.43
N GLN A 401 -66.97 32.62 -56.32
CA GLN A 401 -67.89 33.67 -55.89
C GLN A 401 -67.85 34.77 -56.90
N HIS A 402 -69.04 35.38 -57.16
CA HIS A 402 -69.25 36.63 -57.93
C HIS A 402 -69.78 37.69 -56.97
N ASP A 403 -69.08 38.80 -56.82
CA ASP A 403 -69.34 39.86 -55.82
C ASP A 403 -69.55 39.33 -54.39
N GLY A 404 -68.77 38.28 -54.00
CA GLY A 404 -68.87 37.66 -52.72
C GLY A 404 -70.03 36.68 -52.51
N VAL A 405 -70.79 36.39 -53.53
CA VAL A 405 -71.89 35.41 -53.54
C VAL A 405 -71.43 34.16 -54.25
N ASP A 406 -71.65 32.98 -53.59
CA ASP A 406 -71.27 31.67 -54.13
C ASP A 406 -71.95 31.41 -55.48
N ILE A 407 -71.19 30.91 -56.45
CA ILE A 407 -71.72 30.50 -57.78
C ILE A 407 -72.02 29.00 -57.68
N ASP A 408 -73.28 28.64 -57.88
CA ASP A 408 -73.69 27.21 -57.79
C ASP A 408 -72.92 26.36 -58.79
N ASP A 409 -72.54 25.14 -58.34
CA ASP A 409 -71.76 24.10 -59.08
C ASP A 409 -70.42 24.57 -59.63
N ALA A 410 -69.91 25.75 -59.27
CA ALA A 410 -68.58 26.24 -59.63
C ALA A 410 -67.47 25.70 -58.66
N THR A 411 -67.16 24.38 -58.77
CA THR A 411 -66.30 23.65 -57.84
C THR A 411 -65.01 23.13 -58.48
N ALA A 412 -64.67 23.58 -59.67
CA ALA A 412 -63.45 23.26 -60.37
C ALA A 412 -62.36 24.36 -60.23
N GLU A 413 -61.11 24.07 -60.55
CA GLU A 413 -59.99 25.02 -60.61
C GLU A 413 -60.20 26.12 -61.69
N THR A 414 -61.13 25.85 -62.59
CA THR A 414 -61.48 26.77 -63.69
C THR A 414 -62.97 27.11 -63.64
N LEU A 415 -63.28 28.34 -63.65
CA LEU A 415 -64.67 28.87 -63.87
C LEU A 415 -64.82 29.31 -65.32
N SER A 416 -65.83 28.79 -66.04
CA SER A 416 -66.18 29.20 -67.38
C SER A 416 -67.57 29.81 -67.36
N ILE A 417 -67.67 31.05 -67.78
CA ILE A 417 -68.94 31.75 -67.97
C ILE A 417 -69.21 31.87 -69.52
N GLU A 418 -70.19 31.15 -69.98
CA GLU A 418 -70.47 31.18 -71.38
C GLU A 418 -71.49 32.32 -71.73
N SER A 419 -71.24 33.07 -72.82
CA SER A 419 -72.08 34.10 -73.27
C SER A 419 -72.34 35.25 -72.30
N VAL A 420 -71.22 35.84 -71.77
CA VAL A 420 -71.25 36.93 -70.79
C VAL A 420 -72.21 38.10 -71.19
N ASP A 421 -72.89 38.62 -70.18
CA ASP A 421 -73.70 39.83 -70.35
C ASP A 421 -73.46 40.83 -69.19
N ALA A 422 -74.20 41.90 -69.09
CA ALA A 422 -74.03 43.00 -68.13
C ALA A 422 -74.29 42.55 -66.66
N ALA A 423 -74.94 41.40 -66.44
CA ALA A 423 -75.12 40.83 -65.09
C ALA A 423 -73.91 40.02 -64.59
N ASP A 424 -73.01 39.72 -65.51
CA ASP A 424 -71.75 39.02 -65.18
C ASP A 424 -70.58 39.99 -64.91
N ASP A 425 -70.80 41.28 -64.97
CA ASP A 425 -69.82 42.31 -64.62
C ASP A 425 -69.71 42.40 -63.12
N GLY A 426 -68.45 42.20 -62.57
CA GLY A 426 -68.24 42.23 -61.16
C GLY A 426 -66.93 41.53 -60.80
N ASP A 427 -66.64 41.37 -59.46
CA ASP A 427 -65.47 40.77 -58.89
C ASP A 427 -65.63 39.25 -58.73
N TYR A 428 -64.76 38.49 -59.38
CA TYR A 428 -64.70 37.01 -59.22
C TYR A 428 -63.58 36.58 -58.26
N THR A 429 -63.95 35.88 -57.23
CA THR A 429 -62.99 35.28 -56.26
C THR A 429 -63.21 33.77 -56.13
N VAL A 430 -62.21 33.06 -55.78
CA VAL A 430 -62.31 31.61 -55.47
C VAL A 430 -61.78 31.30 -54.10
N ILE A 431 -62.58 30.56 -53.32
CA ILE A 431 -62.08 29.93 -52.03
C ILE A 431 -61.56 28.55 -52.35
N VAL A 432 -60.25 28.38 -52.09
CA VAL A 432 -59.62 27.11 -52.18
C VAL A 432 -59.51 26.49 -50.75
N GLN A 433 -60.01 25.28 -50.55
CA GLN A 433 -60.10 24.66 -49.28
C GLN A 433 -59.49 23.26 -49.34
N SER A 434 -58.81 22.87 -48.27
CA SER A 434 -58.37 21.47 -47.99
C SER A 434 -58.68 21.06 -46.55
N SER A 435 -58.36 19.87 -46.12
CA SER A 435 -58.45 19.43 -44.72
C SER A 435 -57.58 20.23 -43.76
N TYR A 436 -56.67 21.06 -44.29
CA TYR A 436 -55.65 21.77 -43.51
C TYR A 436 -55.86 23.28 -43.46
N GLY A 437 -56.95 23.78 -44.10
CA GLY A 437 -57.31 25.20 -44.09
C GLY A 437 -58.05 25.67 -45.36
N ALA A 438 -58.26 26.96 -45.45
CA ALA A 438 -58.84 27.59 -46.60
C ALA A 438 -58.16 28.95 -46.86
N VAL A 439 -58.15 29.38 -48.16
CA VAL A 439 -57.61 30.64 -48.60
C VAL A 439 -58.50 31.19 -49.71
N ALA A 440 -58.75 32.49 -49.74
CA ALA A 440 -59.44 33.15 -50.83
C ALA A 440 -58.42 33.77 -51.80
N SER A 441 -58.72 33.76 -53.08
CA SER A 441 -57.95 34.50 -54.09
C SER A 441 -58.17 36.04 -53.98
N ASP A 442 -57.30 36.78 -54.62
CA ASP A 442 -57.59 38.17 -54.98
C ASP A 442 -58.76 38.21 -55.94
N ALA A 443 -59.46 39.39 -56.03
CA ALA A 443 -60.50 39.59 -56.98
C ALA A 443 -59.96 39.72 -58.43
N ALA A 444 -60.60 39.10 -59.38
CA ALA A 444 -60.29 39.11 -60.79
C ALA A 444 -61.37 39.71 -61.57
#